data_62ba59d9e1fe019e4090b81f2c6fd0ae
#
_entry.id   62ba59d9e1fe019e4090b81f2c6fd0ae
#
_cell.length_a   1.000
_cell.length_b   1.000
_cell.length_c   1.000
_cell.angle_alpha   90.00
_cell.angle_beta   90.00
_cell.angle_gamma   90.00
#
_symmetry.space_group_name_H-M   'P 1'
#
loop_
_entity.id
_entity.type
_entity.pdbx_description
1 polymer ?
#
loop_
_entity_poly.entity_id
_entity_poly.type
_entity_poly.pdbx_seq_one_letter_code
_entity_poly.pdbx_strand_id
1 'polypeptide(L)'
;VQNRYPGNYEKIKKMAIIYDGQVKMAHLAIVAGFSVNGVARLHTEILKNQELKDFYEMMPEKFNNKTNGITQRRFLLHGNQNLAAWITDHIGPDWITDLSQISKLKVYADDEKALQEFMNIKFQNKQRLAKYILEHNGVEVDPHSIFDVQVKRLHEYKRQLLNILHVIYPVSYTHLR
;
A
#
# COMPACT_ATOMS: atom_id res chain seq x y z
N VAL A 1 13.61 -26.79 -19.57
CA VAL A 1 14.64 -25.78 -19.93
C VAL A 1 15.55 -26.37 -21.00
N GLN A 2 16.17 -27.54 -20.78
CA GLN A 2 17.11 -28.17 -21.74
C GLN A 2 16.51 -28.34 -23.16
N ASN A 3 15.27 -28.79 -23.22
CA ASN A 3 14.59 -28.98 -24.53
C ASN A 3 14.34 -27.68 -25.29
N ARG A 4 14.15 -26.56 -24.56
CA ARG A 4 13.88 -25.23 -25.14
C ARG A 4 15.17 -24.48 -25.51
N TYR A 5 16.25 -24.73 -24.75
CA TYR A 5 17.54 -24.06 -24.90
C TYR A 5 18.69 -25.08 -24.94
N PRO A 6 18.77 -25.93 -25.98
CA PRO A 6 19.80 -26.97 -26.07
C PRO A 6 21.19 -26.34 -26.10
N GLY A 7 22.11 -26.84 -25.28
CA GLY A 7 23.48 -26.33 -25.22
C GLY A 7 23.71 -25.02 -24.43
N ASN A 8 22.65 -24.33 -23.98
CA ASN A 8 22.78 -23.11 -23.23
C ASN A 8 22.85 -23.43 -21.71
N TYR A 9 24.01 -23.85 -21.27
CA TYR A 9 24.23 -24.29 -19.89
C TYR A 9 24.00 -23.16 -18.86
N GLU A 10 24.33 -21.93 -19.17
CA GLU A 10 24.11 -20.78 -18.27
C GLU A 10 22.61 -20.56 -18.03
N LYS A 11 21.80 -20.59 -19.07
CA LYS A 11 20.35 -20.43 -18.94
C LYS A 11 19.70 -21.61 -18.20
N ILE A 12 20.20 -22.83 -18.45
CA ILE A 12 19.76 -24.05 -17.74
C ILE A 12 20.06 -23.91 -16.24
N LYS A 13 21.27 -23.53 -15.89
CA LYS A 13 21.71 -23.29 -14.50
C LYS A 13 20.90 -22.19 -13.82
N LYS A 14 20.72 -21.06 -14.49
CA LYS A 14 19.96 -19.91 -13.98
C LYS A 14 18.51 -20.28 -13.65
N MET A 15 17.85 -21.07 -14.50
CA MET A 15 16.45 -21.47 -14.37
C MET A 15 16.23 -22.77 -13.60
N ALA A 16 17.29 -23.48 -13.21
CA ALA A 16 17.17 -24.73 -12.48
C ALA A 16 16.39 -24.58 -11.17
N ILE A 17 15.56 -25.55 -10.86
CA ILE A 17 14.85 -25.63 -9.58
C ILE A 17 15.81 -26.08 -8.48
N ILE A 18 16.66 -27.07 -8.79
CA ILE A 18 17.69 -27.59 -7.88
C ILE A 18 19.04 -27.27 -8.49
N TYR A 19 19.89 -26.59 -7.76
CA TYR A 19 21.25 -26.26 -8.17
C TYR A 19 22.14 -26.08 -6.95
N ASP A 20 23.35 -26.61 -7.02
CA ASP A 20 24.36 -26.53 -5.95
C ASP A 20 23.81 -26.98 -4.56
N GLY A 21 23.08 -28.09 -4.53
CA GLY A 21 22.49 -28.65 -3.32
C GLY A 21 21.32 -27.84 -2.72
N GLN A 22 20.89 -26.75 -3.40
CA GLN A 22 19.80 -25.88 -2.93
C GLN A 22 18.57 -25.98 -3.82
N VAL A 23 17.38 -25.87 -3.21
CA VAL A 23 16.11 -25.77 -3.92
C VAL A 23 15.74 -24.28 -4.03
N LYS A 24 15.62 -23.78 -5.26
CA LYS A 24 15.13 -22.43 -5.52
C LYS A 24 13.60 -22.43 -5.46
N MET A 25 13.05 -22.11 -4.32
CA MET A 25 11.61 -22.20 -4.04
C MET A 25 10.76 -21.36 -4.99
N ALA A 26 11.22 -20.17 -5.38
CA ALA A 26 10.51 -19.34 -6.37
C ALA A 26 10.41 -20.05 -7.73
N HIS A 27 11.48 -20.68 -8.21
CA HIS A 27 11.48 -21.44 -9.45
C HIS A 27 10.53 -22.65 -9.40
N LEU A 28 10.56 -23.38 -8.26
CA LEU A 28 9.63 -24.47 -8.03
C LEU A 28 8.18 -23.99 -8.06
N ALA A 29 7.87 -22.89 -7.39
CA ALA A 29 6.52 -22.32 -7.37
C ALA A 29 6.05 -21.88 -8.76
N ILE A 30 6.91 -21.25 -9.56
CA ILE A 30 6.60 -20.84 -10.95
C ILE A 30 6.27 -22.05 -11.82
N VAL A 31 7.04 -23.12 -11.69
CA VAL A 31 6.85 -24.33 -12.51
C VAL A 31 5.61 -25.10 -12.07
N ALA A 32 5.43 -25.31 -10.77
CA ALA A 32 4.32 -26.07 -10.20
C ALA A 32 2.98 -25.31 -10.25
N GLY A 33 3.00 -23.99 -10.08
CA GLY A 33 1.80 -23.14 -10.11
C GLY A 33 1.25 -22.98 -11.53
N PHE A 34 -0.07 -22.79 -11.63
CA PHE A 34 -0.75 -22.48 -12.89
C PHE A 34 -0.78 -20.98 -13.20
N SER A 35 -0.52 -20.13 -12.19
CA SER A 35 -0.56 -18.67 -12.31
C SER A 35 0.57 -18.03 -11.50
N VAL A 36 1.25 -17.06 -12.10
CA VAL A 36 2.30 -16.25 -11.49
C VAL A 36 1.86 -14.79 -11.59
N ASN A 37 1.69 -14.10 -10.48
CA ASN A 37 1.23 -12.73 -10.53
C ASN A 37 2.14 -11.76 -9.76
N GLY A 38 2.31 -10.58 -10.33
CA GLY A 38 2.73 -9.41 -9.57
C GLY A 38 1.56 -8.84 -8.77
N VAL A 39 1.87 -8.06 -7.75
CA VAL A 39 0.88 -7.47 -6.81
C VAL A 39 0.57 -6.01 -7.12
N ALA A 40 1.15 -5.46 -8.17
CA ALA A 40 0.87 -4.18 -8.80
C ALA A 40 1.40 -4.22 -10.25
N ARG A 41 0.85 -3.39 -11.13
CA ARG A 41 1.26 -3.39 -12.55
C ARG A 41 2.77 -3.20 -12.71
N LEU A 42 3.36 -2.21 -12.04
CA LEU A 42 4.80 -1.98 -12.08
C LEU A 42 5.60 -3.22 -11.64
N HIS A 43 5.20 -3.87 -10.54
CA HIS A 43 5.86 -5.08 -10.05
C HIS A 43 5.74 -6.22 -11.07
N THR A 44 4.58 -6.37 -11.69
CA THR A 44 4.36 -7.37 -12.74
C THR A 44 5.30 -7.16 -13.94
N GLU A 45 5.47 -5.91 -14.38
CA GLU A 45 6.39 -5.58 -15.46
C GLU A 45 7.86 -5.82 -15.10
N ILE A 46 8.25 -5.54 -13.86
CA ILE A 46 9.59 -5.87 -13.35
C ILE A 46 9.81 -7.39 -13.37
N LEU A 47 8.84 -8.18 -12.89
CA LEU A 47 8.92 -9.64 -12.95
C LEU A 47 9.08 -10.16 -14.38
N LYS A 48 8.28 -9.67 -15.33
CA LYS A 48 8.30 -10.09 -16.73
C LYS A 48 9.58 -9.69 -17.46
N ASN A 49 10.06 -8.48 -17.23
CA ASN A 49 11.13 -7.90 -18.06
C ASN A 49 12.52 -8.00 -17.42
N GLN A 50 12.60 -8.26 -16.12
CA GLN A 50 13.86 -8.30 -15.38
C GLN A 50 14.02 -9.60 -14.58
N GLU A 51 13.38 -9.72 -13.42
CA GLU A 51 13.65 -10.77 -12.43
C GLU A 51 13.34 -12.18 -12.93
N LEU A 52 12.21 -12.37 -13.60
CA LEU A 52 11.72 -13.65 -14.08
C LEU A 52 11.59 -13.71 -15.60
N LYS A 53 12.34 -12.86 -16.30
CA LYS A 53 12.28 -12.74 -17.77
C LYS A 53 12.37 -14.09 -18.48
N ASP A 54 13.33 -14.94 -18.11
CA ASP A 54 13.53 -16.25 -18.74
C ASP A 54 12.31 -17.18 -18.55
N PHE A 55 11.65 -17.11 -17.40
CA PHE A 55 10.42 -17.86 -17.17
C PHE A 55 9.22 -17.27 -17.91
N TYR A 56 9.15 -15.94 -18.01
CA TYR A 56 8.12 -15.28 -18.79
C TYR A 56 8.24 -15.60 -20.28
N GLU A 57 9.44 -15.58 -20.85
CA GLU A 57 9.69 -16.00 -22.24
C GLU A 57 9.29 -17.46 -22.51
N MET A 58 9.41 -18.33 -21.50
CA MET A 58 9.09 -19.75 -21.62
C MET A 58 7.60 -20.06 -21.41
N MET A 59 6.92 -19.33 -20.53
CA MET A 59 5.54 -19.56 -20.09
C MET A 59 4.77 -18.24 -19.91
N PRO A 60 4.63 -17.42 -20.97
CA PRO A 60 4.05 -16.07 -20.85
C PRO A 60 2.60 -16.09 -20.36
N GLU A 61 1.87 -17.15 -20.69
CA GLU A 61 0.45 -17.32 -20.30
C GLU A 61 0.23 -17.44 -18.80
N LYS A 62 1.26 -17.82 -18.04
CA LYS A 62 1.16 -17.89 -16.57
C LYS A 62 1.20 -16.52 -15.91
N PHE A 63 1.83 -15.52 -16.54
CA PHE A 63 2.12 -14.23 -15.91
C PHE A 63 0.98 -13.24 -16.07
N ASN A 64 0.50 -12.74 -14.95
CA ASN A 64 -0.58 -11.74 -14.90
C ASN A 64 -0.40 -10.78 -13.73
N ASN A 65 -1.26 -9.78 -13.66
CA ASN A 65 -1.28 -8.82 -12.55
C ASN A 65 -2.52 -9.01 -11.69
N LYS A 66 -2.33 -9.02 -10.36
CA LYS A 66 -3.39 -8.94 -9.36
C LYS A 66 -3.02 -7.83 -8.39
N THR A 67 -3.48 -6.62 -8.70
CA THR A 67 -3.21 -5.46 -7.84
C THR A 67 -3.76 -5.69 -6.43
N ASN A 68 -2.90 -5.49 -5.43
CA ASN A 68 -3.34 -5.51 -4.04
C ASN A 68 -4.45 -4.50 -3.82
N GLY A 69 -5.40 -4.86 -3.00
CA GLY A 69 -6.51 -4.01 -2.63
C GLY A 69 -6.60 -3.82 -1.12
N ILE A 70 -7.45 -2.88 -0.74
CA ILE A 70 -7.89 -2.66 0.63
C ILE A 70 -9.41 -2.80 0.67
N THR A 71 -9.95 -3.15 1.84
CA THR A 71 -11.39 -3.16 2.05
C THR A 71 -11.81 -1.99 2.93
N GLN A 72 -12.83 -1.25 2.49
CA GLN A 72 -13.45 -0.16 3.25
C GLN A 72 -14.05 -0.63 4.58
N ARG A 73 -14.44 -1.89 4.67
CA ARG A 73 -14.96 -2.47 5.91
C ARG A 73 -13.91 -2.48 7.01
N ARG A 74 -12.69 -2.89 6.71
CA ARG A 74 -11.60 -2.90 7.71
C ARG A 74 -11.04 -1.51 7.95
N PHE A 75 -10.71 -0.78 6.90
CA PHE A 75 -9.93 0.45 6.99
C PHE A 75 -10.77 1.69 7.28
N LEU A 76 -12.07 1.68 7.01
CA LEU A 76 -12.97 2.80 7.27
C LEU A 76 -14.04 2.41 8.29
N LEU A 77 -14.94 1.48 7.98
CA LEU A 77 -16.05 1.11 8.88
C LEU A 77 -15.56 0.66 10.26
N HIS A 78 -14.54 -0.21 10.30
CA HIS A 78 -14.00 -0.72 11.55
C HIS A 78 -12.89 0.17 12.13
N GLY A 79 -12.01 0.71 11.28
CA GLY A 79 -10.85 1.49 11.71
C GLY A 79 -11.15 2.94 12.10
N ASN A 80 -12.25 3.54 11.58
CA ASN A 80 -12.65 4.92 11.87
C ASN A 80 -14.17 5.04 12.00
N GLN A 81 -14.68 4.56 13.13
CA GLN A 81 -16.12 4.44 13.36
C GLN A 81 -16.85 5.81 13.32
N ASN A 82 -16.24 6.87 13.83
CA ASN A 82 -16.85 8.21 13.78
C ASN A 82 -17.04 8.69 12.34
N LEU A 83 -16.02 8.49 11.49
CA LEU A 83 -16.13 8.84 10.08
C LEU A 83 -17.13 7.94 9.34
N ALA A 84 -17.14 6.65 9.68
CA ALA A 84 -18.09 5.70 9.09
C ALA A 84 -19.55 6.04 9.44
N ALA A 85 -19.81 6.43 10.68
CA ALA A 85 -21.14 6.91 11.10
C ALA A 85 -21.53 8.16 10.32
N TRP A 86 -20.67 9.16 10.28
CA TRP A 86 -20.91 10.41 9.53
C TRP A 86 -21.21 10.14 8.04
N ILE A 87 -20.45 9.25 7.40
CA ILE A 87 -20.72 8.86 6.00
C ILE A 87 -22.11 8.22 5.88
N THR A 88 -22.42 7.30 6.78
CA THR A 88 -23.71 6.58 6.75
C THR A 88 -24.89 7.51 6.96
N ASP A 89 -24.75 8.50 7.83
CA ASP A 89 -25.79 9.50 8.09
C ASP A 89 -26.05 10.41 6.87
N HIS A 90 -25.02 10.67 6.06
CA HIS A 90 -25.13 11.54 4.88
C HIS A 90 -25.58 10.82 3.61
N ILE A 91 -25.13 9.59 3.37
CA ILE A 91 -25.35 8.88 2.10
C ILE A 91 -25.97 7.49 2.22
N GLY A 92 -26.32 7.09 3.44
CA GLY A 92 -26.85 5.74 3.73
C GLY A 92 -25.74 4.66 3.81
N PRO A 93 -26.09 3.41 4.15
CA PRO A 93 -25.15 2.33 4.46
C PRO A 93 -24.58 1.61 3.22
N ASP A 94 -25.06 1.88 2.02
CA ASP A 94 -24.72 1.12 0.80
C ASP A 94 -23.22 1.12 0.48
N TRP A 95 -22.49 2.15 0.87
CA TRP A 95 -21.04 2.25 0.69
C TRP A 95 -20.25 1.12 1.38
N ILE A 96 -20.85 0.47 2.38
CA ILE A 96 -20.20 -0.63 3.12
C ILE A 96 -19.94 -1.82 2.20
N THR A 97 -20.85 -2.10 1.28
CA THR A 97 -20.75 -3.20 0.31
C THR A 97 -20.32 -2.72 -1.08
N ASP A 98 -20.67 -1.50 -1.44
CA ASP A 98 -20.29 -0.86 -2.70
C ASP A 98 -19.58 0.47 -2.45
N LEU A 99 -18.24 0.45 -2.48
CA LEU A 99 -17.41 1.62 -2.22
C LEU A 99 -17.66 2.78 -3.20
N SER A 100 -18.19 2.50 -4.39
CA SER A 100 -18.49 3.56 -5.39
C SER A 100 -19.53 4.56 -4.89
N GLN A 101 -20.38 4.16 -3.96
CA GLN A 101 -21.39 5.01 -3.32
C GLN A 101 -20.79 6.20 -2.56
N ILE A 102 -19.54 6.11 -2.10
CA ILE A 102 -18.83 7.23 -1.45
C ILE A 102 -18.77 8.48 -2.34
N SER A 103 -18.85 8.32 -3.66
CA SER A 103 -18.90 9.45 -4.59
C SER A 103 -20.09 10.39 -4.36
N LYS A 104 -21.16 9.92 -3.70
CA LYS A 104 -22.33 10.74 -3.32
C LYS A 104 -21.95 11.87 -2.35
N LEU A 105 -20.86 11.71 -1.58
CA LEU A 105 -20.36 12.75 -0.68
C LEU A 105 -19.90 14.02 -1.41
N LYS A 106 -19.67 13.98 -2.71
CA LYS A 106 -19.26 15.14 -3.50
C LYS A 106 -20.25 16.31 -3.41
N VAL A 107 -21.54 16.04 -3.18
CA VAL A 107 -22.55 17.08 -3.04
C VAL A 107 -22.35 17.97 -1.80
N TYR A 108 -21.59 17.47 -0.82
CA TYR A 108 -21.28 18.20 0.41
C TYR A 108 -19.92 18.91 0.37
N ALA A 109 -19.26 18.93 -0.79
CA ALA A 109 -17.91 19.51 -0.92
C ALA A 109 -17.85 21.01 -0.55
N ASP A 110 -18.94 21.75 -0.77
CA ASP A 110 -19.07 23.17 -0.48
C ASP A 110 -20.03 23.45 0.70
N ASP A 111 -20.47 22.42 1.42
CA ASP A 111 -21.32 22.56 2.61
C ASP A 111 -20.46 22.81 3.85
N GLU A 112 -20.47 24.05 4.33
CA GLU A 112 -19.65 24.48 5.49
C GLU A 112 -19.91 23.64 6.73
N LYS A 113 -21.17 23.23 6.98
CA LYS A 113 -21.52 22.41 8.14
C LYS A 113 -20.93 21.01 8.02
N ALA A 114 -21.07 20.37 6.87
CA ALA A 114 -20.51 19.06 6.61
C ALA A 114 -18.97 19.08 6.69
N LEU A 115 -18.34 20.12 6.16
CA LEU A 115 -16.89 20.33 6.27
C LEU A 115 -16.43 20.49 7.71
N GLN A 116 -17.16 21.26 8.53
CA GLN A 116 -16.85 21.44 9.95
C GLN A 116 -17.00 20.14 10.74
N GLU A 117 -18.05 19.37 10.48
CA GLU A 117 -18.27 18.04 11.09
C GLU A 117 -17.12 17.08 10.75
N PHE A 118 -16.74 17.02 9.48
CA PHE A 118 -15.61 16.23 9.02
C PHE A 118 -14.28 16.62 9.67
N MET A 119 -14.00 17.93 9.75
CA MET A 119 -12.80 18.44 10.43
C MET A 119 -12.80 18.12 11.93
N ASN A 120 -13.97 18.16 12.58
CA ASN A 120 -14.10 17.79 13.98
C ASN A 120 -13.79 16.30 14.21
N ILE A 121 -14.26 15.40 13.33
CA ILE A 121 -13.92 13.96 13.40
C ILE A 121 -12.40 13.77 13.28
N LYS A 122 -11.75 14.45 12.35
CA LYS A 122 -10.28 14.41 12.20
C LYS A 122 -9.58 14.91 13.46
N PHE A 123 -10.06 15.99 14.05
CA PHE A 123 -9.50 16.55 15.27
C PHE A 123 -9.62 15.59 16.46
N GLN A 124 -10.79 14.97 16.67
CA GLN A 124 -10.99 13.95 17.68
C GLN A 124 -10.01 12.77 17.53
N ASN A 125 -9.78 12.33 16.30
CA ASN A 125 -8.80 11.27 16.02
C ASN A 125 -7.36 11.71 16.36
N LYS A 126 -7.00 12.97 16.07
CA LYS A 126 -5.69 13.53 16.46
C LYS A 126 -5.54 13.64 17.96
N GLN A 127 -6.58 14.05 18.69
CA GLN A 127 -6.58 14.08 20.17
C GLN A 127 -6.37 12.67 20.75
N ARG A 128 -7.04 11.65 20.21
CA ARG A 128 -6.84 10.25 20.62
C ARG A 128 -5.41 9.78 20.38
N LEU A 129 -4.84 10.12 19.22
CA LEU A 129 -3.45 9.76 18.88
C LEU A 129 -2.46 10.52 19.78
N ALA A 130 -2.66 11.81 20.02
CA ALA A 130 -1.83 12.62 20.92
C ALA A 130 -1.82 12.04 22.34
N LYS A 131 -3.00 11.66 22.86
CA LYS A 131 -3.12 10.98 24.15
C LYS A 131 -2.35 9.64 24.15
N TYR A 132 -2.51 8.83 23.13
CA TYR A 132 -1.79 7.55 23.02
C TYR A 132 -0.26 7.75 23.01
N ILE A 133 0.23 8.74 22.28
CA ILE A 133 1.66 9.09 22.23
C ILE A 133 2.15 9.51 23.61
N LEU A 134 1.40 10.34 24.31
CA LEU A 134 1.76 10.77 25.67
C LEU A 134 1.85 9.57 26.62
N GLU A 135 0.85 8.69 26.61
CA GLU A 135 0.78 7.54 27.52
C GLU A 135 1.87 6.49 27.24
N HIS A 136 2.27 6.30 25.99
CA HIS A 136 3.21 5.22 25.59
C HIS A 136 4.63 5.68 25.33
N ASN A 137 4.82 6.95 24.96
CA ASN A 137 6.12 7.49 24.60
C ASN A 137 6.57 8.63 25.54
N GLY A 138 5.69 9.15 26.38
CA GLY A 138 5.97 10.28 27.26
C GLY A 138 6.17 11.61 26.52
N VAL A 139 5.70 11.71 25.27
CA VAL A 139 5.84 12.91 24.43
C VAL A 139 4.51 13.63 24.32
N GLU A 140 4.48 14.90 24.67
CA GLU A 140 3.32 15.75 24.45
C GLU A 140 3.29 16.26 23.01
N VAL A 141 2.14 16.10 22.33
CA VAL A 141 1.93 16.50 20.94
C VAL A 141 0.69 17.38 20.86
N ASP A 142 0.83 18.55 20.21
CA ASP A 142 -0.30 19.43 19.96
C ASP A 142 -1.22 18.84 18.86
N PRO A 143 -2.49 18.50 19.18
CA PRO A 143 -3.42 17.96 18.20
C PRO A 143 -3.82 18.96 17.10
N HIS A 144 -3.52 20.25 17.24
CA HIS A 144 -3.74 21.26 16.20
C HIS A 144 -2.62 21.29 15.16
N SER A 145 -1.44 20.72 15.48
CA SER A 145 -0.32 20.62 14.52
C SER A 145 -0.63 19.72 13.33
N ILE A 146 0.19 19.78 12.31
CA ILE A 146 0.13 18.83 11.17
C ILE A 146 0.76 17.51 11.63
N PHE A 147 0.01 16.42 11.50
CA PHE A 147 0.52 15.07 11.77
C PHE A 147 1.00 14.45 10.47
N ASP A 148 2.32 14.30 10.32
CA ASP A 148 2.93 13.49 9.27
C ASP A 148 3.17 12.08 9.82
N VAL A 149 2.56 11.08 9.17
CA VAL A 149 2.57 9.69 9.66
C VAL A 149 3.06 8.76 8.57
N GLN A 150 4.23 8.13 8.80
CA GLN A 150 4.77 7.10 7.93
C GLN A 150 4.97 5.78 8.70
N VAL A 151 3.98 4.91 8.67
CA VAL A 151 4.00 3.60 9.33
C VAL A 151 4.42 2.52 8.33
N LYS A 152 5.73 2.25 8.24
CA LYS A 152 6.32 1.28 7.31
C LYS A 152 7.57 0.65 7.94
N ARG A 153 7.86 -0.61 7.60
CA ARG A 153 9.16 -1.21 7.90
C ARG A 153 10.27 -0.41 7.23
N LEU A 154 11.41 -0.28 7.88
CA LEU A 154 12.58 0.38 7.29
C LEU A 154 13.04 -0.41 6.06
N HIS A 155 13.11 0.26 4.93
CA HIS A 155 13.60 -0.29 3.67
C HIS A 155 13.90 0.83 2.69
N GLU A 156 15.00 0.72 1.96
CA GLU A 156 15.47 1.76 1.04
C GLU A 156 14.39 2.18 0.02
N TYR A 157 13.70 1.24 -0.62
CA TYR A 157 12.67 1.56 -1.62
C TYR A 157 11.43 2.27 -1.05
N LYS A 158 11.23 2.28 0.27
CA LYS A 158 10.13 3.00 0.94
C LYS A 158 10.43 4.48 1.16
N ARG A 159 11.66 4.91 0.85
CA ARG A 159 12.07 6.32 0.79
C ARG A 159 11.82 7.09 2.09
N GLN A 160 12.10 6.48 3.27
CA GLN A 160 11.99 7.18 4.54
C GLN A 160 12.88 8.44 4.60
N LEU A 161 14.08 8.38 4.01
CA LEU A 161 14.96 9.55 3.93
C LEU A 161 14.28 10.71 3.18
N LEU A 162 13.60 10.42 2.06
CA LEU A 162 12.86 11.44 1.32
C LEU A 162 11.73 12.04 2.18
N ASN A 163 11.05 11.23 3.00
CA ASN A 163 10.04 11.73 3.94
C ASN A 163 10.65 12.66 5.00
N ILE A 164 11.81 12.32 5.55
CA ILE A 164 12.53 13.20 6.49
C ILE A 164 12.91 14.53 5.84
N LEU A 165 13.43 14.51 4.62
CA LEU A 165 13.74 15.73 3.87
C LEU A 165 12.48 16.57 3.62
N HIS A 166 11.35 15.91 3.31
CA HIS A 166 10.06 16.59 3.19
C HIS A 166 9.63 17.26 4.49
N VAL A 167 9.80 16.61 5.64
CA VAL A 167 9.47 17.20 6.96
C VAL A 167 10.37 18.40 7.27
N ILE A 168 11.66 18.32 6.97
CA ILE A 168 12.59 19.44 7.18
C ILE A 168 12.19 20.68 6.38
N TYR A 169 11.70 20.52 5.16
CA TYR A 169 11.31 21.63 4.30
C TYR A 169 10.19 22.50 4.89
N PRO A 170 9.01 21.98 5.31
CA PRO A 170 7.97 22.77 5.97
C PRO A 170 8.45 23.41 7.28
N VAL A 171 9.22 22.69 8.10
CA VAL A 171 9.78 23.22 9.34
C VAL A 171 10.66 24.44 9.08
N SER A 172 11.59 24.33 8.12
CA SER A 172 12.47 25.44 7.73
C SER A 172 11.66 26.63 7.21
N TYR A 173 10.65 26.39 6.38
CA TYR A 173 9.80 27.44 5.83
C TYR A 173 8.97 28.16 6.90
N THR A 174 8.48 27.46 7.91
CA THR A 174 7.66 28.04 9.00
C THR A 174 8.50 28.79 10.04
N HIS A 175 9.78 28.45 10.21
CA HIS A 175 10.68 29.08 11.18
C HIS A 175 11.56 30.19 10.59
N LEU A 176 11.64 30.31 9.27
CA LEU A 176 12.42 31.37 8.58
C LEU A 176 11.58 32.62 8.24
N ARG A 177 10.35 32.66 8.69
CA ARG A 177 9.46 33.84 8.67
C ARG A 177 9.27 34.34 10.08
#